data_d8afc49fa11a7f25087306571aeb7ca2
#
_entry.id   d8afc49fa11a7f25087306571aeb7ca2
#
_cell.length_a   1.000
_cell.length_b   1.000
_cell.length_c   1.000
_cell.angle_alpha   90.00
_cell.angle_beta   90.00
_cell.angle_gamma   90.00
#
_symmetry.space_group_name_H-M   'P 1'
#
loop_
_entity.id
_entity.type
_entity.pdbx_description
1 polymer ?
#
loop_
_entity_poly.entity_id
_entity_poly.type
_entity_poly.pdbx_seq_one_letter_code
_entity_poly.pdbx_strand_id
1 'polypeptide(L)'
;MMNEQPALEARINVSVATADRRSSERVPGPFDAWRIGMLETPVRIYDIGLGGCFVHAMHEQDPGVVVMLKIHLPGEQWVEVKAETLYRRPGFGFAVKFIDVPDETRARLVRALAVLA
;
A
#
# COMPACT_ATOMS: atom_id res chain seq x y z
N MET A 1 0.94 -14.55 -35.36
CA MET A 1 0.64 -13.93 -34.80
C MET A 1 0.45 -13.44 -34.62
N MET A 2 0.68 -13.89 -34.30
CA MET A 2 0.35 -13.18 -33.66
C MET A 2 0.14 -12.75 -33.43
N ASN A 3 0.43 -13.12 -33.47
CA ASN A 3 0.09 -12.42 -32.88
C ASN A 3 -0.06 -12.16 -32.70
N GLU A 4 0.41 -12.38 -32.59
CA GLU A 4 0.12 -11.86 -32.06
C GLU A 4 0.39 -11.63 -31.65
N GLN A 5 0.94 -12.04 -31.69
CA GLN A 5 1.08 -11.67 -31.01
C GLN A 5 1.60 -11.05 -30.69
N PRO A 6 2.48 -11.57 -31.05
CA PRO A 6 3.11 -10.64 -30.26
C PRO A 6 2.31 -9.63 -29.73
N ALA A 7 1.64 -9.28 -30.52
CA ALA A 7 0.81 -8.37 -29.95
C ALA A 7 0.06 -9.06 -28.98
N LEU A 8 0.08 -10.24 -29.10
CA LEU A 8 -0.66 -10.90 -28.25
C LEU A 8 -0.06 -11.02 -27.01
N GLU A 9 1.17 -11.13 -27.01
CA GLU A 9 1.71 -11.14 -25.88
C GLU A 9 1.62 -9.92 -25.35
N ALA A 10 1.75 -8.96 -26.13
CA ALA A 10 1.45 -7.73 -25.61
C ALA A 10 0.00 -7.69 -25.31
N ARG A 11 -0.75 -8.40 -26.02
CA ARG A 11 -2.12 -8.36 -25.83
C ARG A 11 -2.58 -9.09 -24.72
N ILE A 12 -2.07 -10.16 -24.51
CA ILE A 12 -2.33 -10.87 -23.35
C ILE A 12 -1.93 -10.05 -22.22
N ASN A 13 -0.85 -9.36 -22.41
CA ASN A 13 -0.38 -8.48 -21.39
C ASN A 13 -1.30 -7.32 -21.15
N VAL A 14 -2.15 -7.02 -22.09
CA VAL A 14 -3.08 -5.94 -21.86
C VAL A 14 -4.01 -6.27 -20.71
N SER A 15 -4.51 -7.46 -20.68
CA SER A 15 -5.40 -7.85 -19.62
C SER A 15 -4.66 -7.90 -18.31
N VAL A 16 -3.48 -8.46 -18.33
CA VAL A 16 -2.67 -8.55 -17.14
C VAL A 16 -2.27 -7.16 -16.67
N ALA A 17 -1.89 -6.31 -17.60
CA ALA A 17 -1.49 -4.97 -17.24
C ALA A 17 -2.65 -4.19 -16.63
N THR A 18 -3.86 -4.43 -17.08
CA THR A 18 -5.01 -3.75 -16.52
C THR A 18 -5.23 -4.20 -15.08
N ALA A 19 -5.07 -5.47 -14.82
CA ALA A 19 -5.21 -5.98 -13.47
C ALA A 19 -4.11 -5.43 -12.58
N ASP A 20 -2.89 -5.37 -13.09
CA ASP A 20 -1.78 -4.83 -12.32
C ASP A 20 -1.99 -3.36 -12.04
N ARG A 21 -2.46 -2.63 -13.02
CA ARG A 21 -2.69 -1.22 -12.85
C ARG A 21 -3.77 -0.99 -11.80
N ARG A 22 -4.80 -1.84 -11.80
CA ARG A 22 -5.87 -1.71 -10.84
C ARG A 22 -5.38 -2.01 -9.43
N SER A 23 -4.53 -3.03 -9.27
CA SER A 23 -4.06 -3.37 -7.95
C SER A 23 -3.01 -2.38 -7.45
N SER A 24 -2.42 -1.58 -8.34
CA SER A 24 -1.47 -0.56 -7.92
C SER A 24 -2.12 0.81 -7.82
N GLU A 25 -3.41 0.88 -8.03
CA GLU A 25 -4.13 2.15 -7.93
C GLU A 25 -4.05 2.67 -6.51
N ARG A 26 -3.82 3.98 -6.37
CA ARG A 26 -3.63 4.61 -5.07
C ARG A 26 -4.82 5.49 -4.75
N VAL A 27 -5.18 5.49 -3.48
CA VAL A 27 -6.28 6.32 -2.99
C VAL A 27 -5.66 7.37 -2.06
N PRO A 28 -5.96 8.65 -2.28
CA PRO A 28 -5.38 9.70 -1.44
C PRO A 28 -6.00 9.71 -0.06
N GLY A 29 -5.17 10.06 0.93
CA GLY A 29 -5.59 10.22 2.29
C GLY A 29 -5.91 11.67 2.58
N PRO A 30 -5.62 12.10 3.80
CA PRO A 30 -4.84 11.35 4.79
C PRO A 30 -5.70 10.41 5.62
N PHE A 31 -5.05 9.36 6.13
CA PHE A 31 -5.68 8.43 7.06
C PHE A 31 -4.86 8.41 8.34
N ASP A 32 -5.56 8.32 9.47
CA ASP A 32 -4.87 8.21 10.76
C ASP A 32 -4.25 6.83 10.88
N ALA A 33 -3.08 6.76 11.50
CA ALA A 33 -2.39 5.50 11.66
C ALA A 33 -1.43 5.57 12.83
N TRP A 34 -0.98 4.40 13.24
CA TRP A 34 0.03 4.26 14.29
C TRP A 34 1.15 3.40 13.74
N ARG A 35 2.37 3.82 13.98
CA ARG A 35 3.51 2.95 13.73
C ARG A 35 3.76 2.20 15.03
N ILE A 36 3.67 0.89 14.97
CA ILE A 36 3.79 0.04 16.14
C ILE A 36 5.24 -0.39 16.30
N GLY A 37 5.82 -0.08 17.43
CA GLY A 37 7.17 -0.49 17.76
C GLY A 37 7.25 -0.63 19.26
N MET A 38 8.37 -0.27 19.85
CA MET A 38 8.45 -0.24 21.30
C MET A 38 7.45 0.75 21.85
N LEU A 39 7.22 1.81 21.11
CA LEU A 39 6.16 2.79 21.41
C LEU A 39 5.29 2.91 20.19
N GLU A 40 4.01 3.17 20.42
CA GLU A 40 3.11 3.48 19.31
C GLU A 40 3.27 4.94 18.99
N THR A 41 3.57 5.24 17.74
CA THR A 41 3.82 6.60 17.29
C THR A 41 2.75 6.98 16.27
N PRO A 42 2.05 8.10 16.48
CA PRO A 42 1.03 8.52 15.51
C PRO A 42 1.69 8.97 14.21
N VAL A 43 1.11 8.52 13.10
CA VAL A 43 1.57 8.91 11.77
C VAL A 43 0.33 9.13 10.93
N ARG A 44 0.52 9.59 9.69
CA ARG A 44 -0.58 9.79 8.75
C ARG A 44 -0.24 9.06 7.48
N ILE A 45 -1.23 8.44 6.89
CA ILE A 45 -1.05 7.76 5.61
C ILE A 45 -1.48 8.74 4.53
N TYR A 46 -0.55 9.09 3.67
CA TYR A 46 -0.79 10.10 2.65
C TYR A 46 -1.56 9.55 1.46
N ASP A 47 -1.20 8.34 1.03
CA ASP A 47 -1.95 7.61 0.02
C ASP A 47 -1.72 6.13 0.25
N ILE A 48 -2.65 5.32 -0.24
CA ILE A 48 -2.60 3.89 0.02
C ILE A 48 -3.13 3.13 -1.18
N GLY A 49 -2.50 1.98 -1.46
CA GLY A 49 -2.97 1.03 -2.44
C GLY A 49 -2.94 -0.35 -1.83
N LEU A 50 -3.23 -1.38 -2.63
CA LEU A 50 -3.21 -2.75 -2.13
C LEU A 50 -1.80 -3.22 -1.80
N GLY A 51 -0.80 -2.64 -2.44
CA GLY A 51 0.57 -3.09 -2.26
C GLY A 51 1.39 -2.27 -1.30
N GLY A 52 0.91 -1.10 -0.86
CA GLY A 52 1.69 -0.27 0.03
C GLY A 52 1.10 1.11 0.21
N CYS A 53 1.86 1.96 0.90
CA CYS A 53 1.38 3.31 1.18
C CYS A 53 2.55 4.24 1.40
N PHE A 54 2.26 5.54 1.44
CA PHE A 54 3.25 6.52 1.83
C PHE A 54 2.90 7.01 3.23
N VAL A 55 3.86 6.95 4.14
CA VAL A 55 3.68 7.32 5.54
C VAL A 55 4.27 8.70 5.77
N HIS A 56 3.43 9.63 6.21
CA HIS A 56 3.88 10.96 6.58
C HIS A 56 4.18 10.93 8.07
N ALA A 57 5.44 11.15 8.42
CA ALA A 57 5.90 11.05 9.79
C ALA A 57 7.04 12.00 10.03
N MET A 58 7.20 12.42 11.29
CA MET A 58 8.31 13.26 11.66
C MET A 58 9.61 12.50 11.63
N HIS A 59 9.56 11.22 11.95
CA HIS A 59 10.74 10.37 11.95
C HIS A 59 10.74 9.48 10.74
N GLU A 60 11.81 9.53 9.97
CA GLU A 60 11.94 8.74 8.76
C GLU A 60 12.50 7.37 9.09
N GLN A 61 12.26 6.44 8.19
CA GLN A 61 12.79 5.09 8.31
C GLN A 61 13.73 4.83 7.16
N ASP A 62 14.81 4.11 7.44
CA ASP A 62 15.75 3.76 6.38
C ASP A 62 15.17 2.66 5.49
N PRO A 63 15.57 2.63 4.22
CA PRO A 63 15.13 1.55 3.33
C PRO A 63 15.45 0.18 3.93
N GLY A 64 14.55 -0.75 3.75
CA GLY A 64 14.71 -2.12 4.25
C GLY A 64 14.19 -2.34 5.65
N VAL A 65 13.90 -1.25 6.39
CA VAL A 65 13.40 -1.40 7.74
C VAL A 65 11.95 -1.87 7.68
N VAL A 66 11.63 -2.89 8.47
CA VAL A 66 10.28 -3.43 8.54
C VAL A 66 9.54 -2.74 9.68
N VAL A 67 8.36 -2.24 9.39
CA VAL A 67 7.54 -1.56 10.40
C VAL A 67 6.16 -2.20 10.41
N MET A 68 5.48 -2.05 11.55
CA MET A 68 4.11 -2.51 11.68
C MET A 68 3.24 -1.27 11.71
N LEU A 69 2.21 -1.25 10.88
CA LEU A 69 1.31 -0.11 10.80
C LEU A 69 -0.09 -0.54 11.19
N LYS A 70 -0.78 0.36 11.88
CA LYS A 70 -2.15 0.15 12.25
C LYS A 70 -2.89 1.32 11.64
N ILE A 71 -3.66 1.08 10.59
CA ILE A 71 -4.23 2.14 9.77
C ILE A 71 -5.73 2.18 9.94
N HIS A 72 -6.27 3.36 10.16
CA HIS A 72 -7.71 3.55 10.30
C HIS A 72 -8.32 3.76 8.93
N LEU A 73 -9.03 2.75 8.44
CA LEU A 73 -9.67 2.82 7.14
C LEU A 73 -11.18 2.82 7.30
N PRO A 74 -11.88 3.63 6.52
CA PRO A 74 -13.33 3.72 6.62
C PRO A 74 -13.99 2.36 6.45
N GLY A 75 -14.90 2.05 7.38
CA GLY A 75 -15.65 0.80 7.33
C GLY A 75 -14.90 -0.41 7.86
N GLU A 76 -13.60 -0.29 8.06
CA GLU A 76 -12.78 -1.42 8.51
C GLU A 76 -12.13 -1.18 9.86
N GLN A 77 -12.32 0.00 10.42
CA GLN A 77 -11.69 0.40 11.67
C GLN A 77 -10.18 0.36 11.52
N TRP A 78 -9.50 -0.33 12.43
CA TRP A 78 -8.04 -0.38 12.40
C TRP A 78 -7.57 -1.66 11.71
N VAL A 79 -6.75 -1.49 10.68
CA VAL A 79 -6.18 -2.60 9.92
C VAL A 79 -4.69 -2.63 10.21
N GLU A 80 -4.21 -3.76 10.71
CA GLU A 80 -2.81 -3.92 11.06
C GLU A 80 -2.09 -4.61 9.92
N VAL A 81 -0.97 -4.05 9.49
CA VAL A 81 -0.27 -4.59 8.34
C VAL A 81 1.24 -4.40 8.51
N LYS A 82 1.98 -5.41 8.11
CA LYS A 82 3.44 -5.37 8.14
C LYS A 82 3.93 -4.76 6.84
N ALA A 83 4.96 -3.93 6.94
CA ALA A 83 5.43 -3.20 5.78
C ALA A 83 6.94 -3.06 5.80
N GLU A 84 7.53 -3.02 4.62
CA GLU A 84 8.97 -2.81 4.47
C GLU A 84 9.19 -1.46 3.82
N THR A 85 10.09 -0.66 4.40
CA THR A 85 10.40 0.66 3.88
C THR A 85 11.16 0.53 2.57
N LEU A 86 10.68 1.23 1.55
CA LEU A 86 11.29 1.23 0.23
C LEU A 86 12.27 2.39 0.07
N TYR A 87 11.84 3.58 0.46
CA TYR A 87 12.68 4.76 0.40
C TYR A 87 12.11 5.81 1.33
N ARG A 88 12.94 6.74 1.70
CA ARG A 88 12.50 7.86 2.54
C ARG A 88 12.51 9.12 1.68
N ARG A 89 11.62 10.04 2.04
CA ARG A 89 11.59 11.35 1.41
C ARG A 89 11.80 12.35 2.53
N PRO A 90 13.00 12.96 2.61
CA PRO A 90 13.32 13.86 3.72
C PRO A 90 12.30 14.97 3.87
N GLY A 91 11.89 15.19 5.11
CA GLY A 91 10.90 16.21 5.42
C GLY A 91 9.46 15.77 5.26
N PHE A 92 9.20 14.59 4.69
CA PHE A 92 7.85 14.13 4.46
C PHE A 92 7.54 12.79 5.10
N GLY A 93 8.47 11.86 5.01
CA GLY A 93 8.21 10.53 5.55
C GLY A 93 8.86 9.45 4.72
N PHE A 94 8.13 8.35 4.52
CA PHE A 94 8.73 7.20 3.82
C PHE A 94 7.65 6.37 3.14
N ALA A 95 8.07 5.73 2.06
CA ALA A 95 7.19 4.83 1.30
C ALA A 95 7.43 3.40 1.74
N VAL A 96 6.37 2.63 1.84
CA VAL A 96 6.47 1.23 2.24
C VAL A 96 5.69 0.35 1.30
N LYS A 97 6.11 -0.92 1.24
CA LYS A 97 5.32 -1.96 0.59
C LYS A 97 4.85 -2.92 1.67
N PHE A 98 3.62 -3.39 1.53
CA PHE A 98 3.08 -4.35 2.50
C PHE A 98 3.70 -5.71 2.23
N ILE A 99 4.04 -6.42 3.31
CA ILE A 99 4.65 -7.74 3.19
C ILE A 99 3.92 -8.72 4.09
N ASP A 100 3.92 -9.99 3.67
CA ASP A 100 3.32 -11.07 4.47
C ASP A 100 1.89 -10.74 4.90
N VAL A 101 1.08 -10.25 3.96
CA VAL A 101 -0.27 -9.81 4.28
C VAL A 101 -1.19 -11.02 4.34
N PRO A 102 -1.82 -11.30 5.50
CA PRO A 102 -2.77 -12.41 5.59
C PRO A 102 -3.96 -12.18 4.68
N ASP A 103 -4.58 -13.26 4.23
CA ASP A 103 -5.71 -13.15 3.32
C ASP A 103 -6.83 -12.32 3.89
N GLU A 104 -7.09 -12.44 5.18
CA GLU A 104 -8.14 -11.66 5.82
C GLU A 104 -7.82 -10.18 5.80
N THR A 105 -6.57 -9.82 6.08
CA THR A 105 -6.15 -8.43 6.04
C THR A 105 -6.26 -7.88 4.63
N ARG A 106 -5.85 -8.70 3.64
CA ARG A 106 -5.95 -8.27 2.26
C ARG A 106 -7.39 -8.03 1.86
N ALA A 107 -8.29 -8.90 2.30
CA ALA A 107 -9.72 -8.72 2.00
C ALA A 107 -10.24 -7.42 2.59
N ARG A 108 -9.80 -7.07 3.78
CA ARG A 108 -10.22 -5.82 4.41
C ARG A 108 -9.69 -4.62 3.64
N LEU A 109 -8.45 -4.70 3.17
CA LEU A 109 -7.89 -3.63 2.36
C LEU A 109 -8.68 -3.47 1.05
N VAL A 110 -8.99 -4.59 0.41
CA VAL A 110 -9.75 -4.54 -0.83
C VAL A 110 -11.10 -3.86 -0.61
N ARG A 111 -11.81 -4.23 0.45
CA ARG A 111 -13.11 -3.64 0.72
C ARG A 111 -13.01 -2.14 1.00
N ALA A 112 -12.04 -1.76 1.81
CA ALA A 112 -11.88 -0.36 2.17
C ALA A 112 -11.52 0.49 0.97
N LEU A 113 -10.62 0.00 0.13
CA LEU A 113 -10.18 0.77 -1.03
C LEU A 113 -11.28 0.84 -2.09
N ALA A 114 -12.12 -0.18 -2.18
CA ALA A 114 -13.23 -0.15 -3.12
C ALA A 114 -14.23 0.96 -2.75
N VAL A 115 -14.43 1.19 -1.47
CA VAL A 115 -15.34 2.24 -1.01
C VAL A 115 -14.75 3.61 -1.28
N LEU A 116 -13.42 3.74 -1.17
CA LEU A 116 -12.76 5.02 -1.33
C LEU A 116 -12.45 5.39 -2.77
N ALA A 117 -12.38 4.41 -3.63
CA ALA A 117 -11.98 4.66 -5.02
C ALA A 117 -13.09 5.28 -5.87
#